data_a94f924dbb2087874e3d8ba5c464f13f
#
_entry.id   a94f924dbb2087874e3d8ba5c464f13f
#
_cell.length_a   1.000
_cell.length_b   1.000
_cell.length_c   1.000
_cell.angle_alpha   90.00
_cell.angle_beta   90.00
_cell.angle_gamma   90.00
#
_symmetry.space_group_name_H-M   'P 1'
#
loop_
_entity.id
_entity.type
_entity.pdbx_description
1 polymer ?
#
loop_
_entity_poly.entity_id
_entity_poly.type
_entity_poly.pdbx_seq_one_letter_code
_entity_poly.pdbx_strand_id
1 'polypeptide(L)'
;MPMQAFRRLSTLTSHLLPQEDTEFDYVIVGGGTVGCVLANRLTEDAGVSVAVIEGGPSDEKEDRVLNLRRWLELLDSDLDYGYTTTEQPRGNSHILHSRARVLGGCSSHNTLISFFPFNADLDNWRDYYGCPDWDAKTLQPYGSRLKMNIVPIAPQQRNH
;
A
#
# COMPACT_ATOMS: atom_id res chain seq x y z
N MET A 1 -11.74 -8.80 -14.58
CA MET A 1 -11.76 -9.96 -13.65
C MET A 1 -12.45 -9.53 -12.37
N PRO A 2 -13.43 -10.28 -11.87
CA PRO A 2 -14.27 -9.80 -10.77
C PRO A 2 -13.54 -9.82 -9.43
N MET A 3 -13.76 -8.80 -8.64
CA MET A 3 -13.32 -8.57 -7.25
C MET A 3 -13.78 -9.64 -6.22
N GLN A 4 -13.89 -10.90 -6.61
CA GLN A 4 -14.39 -11.95 -5.72
C GLN A 4 -13.32 -12.60 -4.84
N ALA A 5 -12.03 -12.38 -5.09
CA ALA A 5 -10.94 -12.98 -4.31
C ALA A 5 -10.76 -12.33 -2.91
N PHE A 6 -11.22 -11.11 -2.71
CA PHE A 6 -11.06 -10.38 -1.43
C PHE A 6 -12.04 -10.77 -0.31
N ARG A 7 -13.00 -11.68 -0.55
CA ARG A 7 -14.03 -12.03 0.45
C ARG A 7 -13.57 -12.97 1.58
N ARG A 8 -12.32 -13.39 1.62
CA ARG A 8 -11.76 -14.23 2.69
C ARG A 8 -10.73 -13.56 3.59
N LEU A 9 -10.60 -12.23 3.55
CA LEU A 9 -9.90 -11.51 4.61
C LEU A 9 -10.85 -11.41 5.82
N SER A 10 -10.84 -12.43 6.67
CA SER A 10 -11.45 -12.31 7.99
C SER A 10 -10.56 -11.40 8.83
N THR A 11 -11.07 -10.24 9.20
CA THR A 11 -10.46 -9.40 10.25
C THR A 11 -10.57 -10.17 11.56
N LEU A 12 -9.52 -10.86 11.95
CA LEU A 12 -9.44 -11.49 13.28
C LEU A 12 -9.25 -10.35 14.28
N THR A 13 -10.34 -9.93 14.91
CA THR A 13 -10.26 -9.09 16.10
C THR A 13 -9.60 -9.90 17.23
N SER A 14 -8.86 -9.24 18.10
CA SER A 14 -8.04 -9.82 19.18
C SER A 14 -8.76 -10.74 20.17
N HIS A 15 -10.07 -10.94 20.00
CA HIS A 15 -10.90 -11.82 20.84
C HIS A 15 -11.25 -13.14 20.18
N LEU A 16 -10.82 -13.39 18.95
CA LEU A 16 -11.09 -14.61 18.22
C LEU A 16 -9.77 -15.22 17.71
N LEU A 17 -8.88 -15.55 18.65
CA LEU A 17 -7.89 -16.57 18.32
C LEU A 17 -8.68 -17.88 18.18
N PRO A 18 -8.58 -18.58 17.05
CA PRO A 18 -9.16 -19.91 16.93
C PRO A 18 -8.62 -20.77 18.08
N GLN A 19 -9.49 -21.48 18.76
CA GLN A 19 -9.07 -22.45 19.80
C GLN A 19 -8.43 -23.70 19.18
N GLU A 20 -8.39 -23.78 17.87
CA GLU A 20 -7.78 -24.85 17.10
C GLU A 20 -6.63 -24.29 16.29
N ASP A 21 -5.55 -25.04 16.13
CA ASP A 21 -4.42 -24.69 15.26
C ASP A 21 -4.94 -24.51 13.84
N THR A 22 -4.86 -23.29 13.33
CA THR A 22 -5.25 -22.97 11.95
C THR A 22 -3.99 -22.91 11.12
N GLU A 23 -3.90 -23.80 10.14
CA GLU A 23 -2.77 -23.88 9.21
C GLU A 23 -3.09 -23.08 7.93
N PHE A 24 -2.10 -22.32 7.46
CA PHE A 24 -2.14 -21.60 6.19
C PHE A 24 -0.88 -21.92 5.40
N ASP A 25 -0.97 -21.94 4.06
CA ASP A 25 0.19 -22.13 3.19
C ASP A 25 1.18 -20.98 3.33
N TYR A 26 0.66 -19.74 3.52
CA TYR A 26 1.48 -18.54 3.73
C TYR A 26 0.91 -17.65 4.82
N VAL A 27 1.82 -17.06 5.60
CA VAL A 27 1.50 -16.02 6.58
C VAL A 27 2.25 -14.74 6.21
N ILE A 28 1.51 -13.67 5.94
CA ILE A 28 2.06 -12.34 5.63
C ILE A 28 1.93 -11.47 6.87
N VAL A 29 3.05 -11.00 7.39
CA VAL A 29 3.08 -10.06 8.51
C VAL A 29 3.11 -8.64 7.98
N GLY A 30 2.02 -7.92 8.20
CA GLY A 30 1.75 -6.57 7.73
C GLY A 30 0.89 -6.53 6.47
N GLY A 31 -0.34 -6.07 6.61
CA GLY A 31 -1.30 -5.81 5.53
C GLY A 31 -1.10 -4.47 4.84
N GLY A 32 0.15 -4.00 4.74
CA GLY A 32 0.52 -2.78 4.05
C GLY A 32 0.54 -2.93 2.53
N THR A 33 1.06 -1.91 1.82
CA THR A 33 1.13 -1.86 0.34
C THR A 33 1.69 -3.14 -0.28
N VAL A 34 2.81 -3.64 0.23
CA VAL A 34 3.45 -4.85 -0.30
C VAL A 34 2.71 -6.10 0.13
N GLY A 35 2.26 -6.17 1.39
CA GLY A 35 1.52 -7.31 1.91
C GLY A 35 0.22 -7.56 1.13
N CYS A 36 -0.50 -6.52 0.78
CA CYS A 36 -1.69 -6.61 -0.05
C CYS A 36 -1.39 -7.14 -1.47
N VAL A 37 -0.27 -6.71 -2.07
CA VAL A 37 0.16 -7.23 -3.38
C VAL A 37 0.53 -8.71 -3.28
N LEU A 38 1.30 -9.10 -2.26
CA LEU A 38 1.67 -10.49 -2.05
C LEU A 38 0.44 -11.37 -1.82
N ALA A 39 -0.48 -10.93 -0.95
CA ALA A 39 -1.71 -11.66 -0.70
C ALA A 39 -2.52 -11.89 -2.00
N ASN A 40 -2.66 -10.85 -2.81
CA ASN A 40 -3.35 -10.94 -4.09
C ASN A 40 -2.66 -11.91 -5.07
N ARG A 41 -1.33 -11.89 -5.13
CA ARG A 41 -0.57 -12.74 -6.06
C ARG A 41 -0.55 -14.20 -5.64
N LEU A 42 -0.36 -14.46 -4.36
CA LEU A 42 -0.34 -15.83 -3.83
C LEU A 42 -1.71 -16.51 -3.93
N THR A 43 -2.79 -15.74 -3.79
CA THR A 43 -4.17 -16.27 -3.92
C THR A 43 -4.69 -16.29 -5.36
N GLU A 44 -3.88 -16.00 -6.38
CA GLU A 44 -4.23 -16.28 -7.79
C GLU A 44 -4.43 -17.79 -8.01
N ASP A 45 -3.70 -18.62 -7.29
CA ASP A 45 -3.99 -20.05 -7.17
C ASP A 45 -5.08 -20.25 -6.08
N ALA A 46 -6.22 -20.75 -6.50
CA ALA A 46 -7.36 -21.00 -5.61
C ALA A 46 -7.11 -22.10 -4.56
N GLY A 47 -6.08 -22.93 -4.75
CA GLY A 47 -5.64 -23.96 -3.81
C GLY A 47 -4.77 -23.40 -2.67
N VAL A 48 -4.30 -22.15 -2.78
CA VAL A 48 -3.41 -21.53 -1.80
C VAL A 48 -4.19 -20.72 -0.77
N SER A 49 -3.93 -21.00 0.48
CA SER A 49 -4.46 -20.26 1.63
C SER A 49 -3.44 -19.26 2.19
N VAL A 50 -3.87 -18.01 2.40
CA VAL A 50 -2.99 -16.94 2.88
C VAL A 50 -3.63 -16.24 4.08
N ALA A 51 -2.89 -16.16 5.19
CA ALA A 51 -3.23 -15.31 6.31
C ALA A 51 -2.45 -13.97 6.22
N VAL A 52 -3.13 -12.86 6.49
CA VAL A 52 -2.51 -11.55 6.63
C VAL A 52 -2.71 -11.06 8.06
N ILE A 53 -1.61 -10.78 8.76
CA ILE A 53 -1.62 -10.24 10.12
C ILE A 53 -1.33 -8.75 10.03
N GLU A 54 -2.29 -7.91 10.42
CA GLU A 54 -2.18 -6.46 10.39
C GLU A 54 -2.34 -5.86 11.79
N GLY A 55 -1.49 -4.88 12.12
CA GLY A 55 -1.49 -4.23 13.43
C GLY A 55 -2.54 -3.13 13.58
N GLY A 56 -3.11 -2.67 12.48
CA GLY A 56 -4.15 -1.64 12.43
C GLY A 56 -5.54 -2.21 12.14
N PRO A 57 -6.57 -1.37 12.19
CA PRO A 57 -7.92 -1.76 11.83
C PRO A 57 -8.09 -1.94 10.32
N SER A 58 -9.26 -2.45 9.92
CA SER A 58 -9.70 -2.43 8.52
C SER A 58 -10.00 -1.01 8.06
N ASP A 59 -9.66 -0.70 6.82
CA ASP A 59 -9.98 0.56 6.15
C ASP A 59 -11.39 0.59 5.55
N GLU A 60 -12.09 -0.54 5.51
CA GLU A 60 -13.34 -0.75 4.76
C GLU A 60 -14.45 0.25 5.11
N LYS A 61 -14.48 0.78 6.33
CA LYS A 61 -15.47 1.75 6.81
C LYS A 61 -14.84 3.03 7.37
N GLU A 62 -13.56 3.20 7.15
CA GLU A 62 -12.83 4.37 7.63
C GLU A 62 -12.94 5.52 6.63
N ASP A 63 -13.86 6.45 6.89
CA ASP A 63 -14.15 7.56 5.98
C ASP A 63 -12.95 8.49 5.75
N ARG A 64 -12.03 8.60 6.72
CA ARG A 64 -10.78 9.36 6.56
C ARG A 64 -9.86 8.75 5.52
N VAL A 65 -9.90 7.42 5.35
CA VAL A 65 -9.15 6.69 4.31
C VAL A 65 -9.87 6.73 2.97
N LEU A 66 -11.18 6.51 2.98
CA LEU A 66 -11.99 6.42 1.76
C LEU A 66 -12.20 7.78 1.07
N ASN A 67 -12.05 8.88 1.80
CA ASN A 67 -12.18 10.24 1.29
C ASN A 67 -10.82 10.94 1.23
N LEU A 68 -10.21 10.97 0.06
CA LEU A 68 -8.89 11.57 -0.15
C LEU A 68 -8.77 13.02 0.36
N ARG A 69 -9.86 13.79 0.43
CA ARG A 69 -9.83 15.17 0.95
C ARG A 69 -9.53 15.24 2.45
N ARG A 70 -9.66 14.11 3.15
CA ARG A 70 -9.44 14.00 4.59
C ARG A 70 -8.07 13.44 4.96
N TRP A 71 -7.16 13.28 4.00
CA TRP A 71 -5.85 12.65 4.22
C TRP A 71 -5.03 13.30 5.35
N LEU A 72 -5.19 14.61 5.57
CA LEU A 72 -4.51 15.31 6.67
C LEU A 72 -4.97 14.84 8.05
N GLU A 73 -6.20 14.33 8.18
CA GLU A 73 -6.74 13.81 9.43
C GLU A 73 -6.16 12.45 9.81
N LEU A 74 -5.42 11.82 8.90
CA LEU A 74 -4.76 10.53 9.13
C LEU A 74 -3.41 10.71 9.82
N LEU A 75 -2.76 11.87 9.62
CA LEU A 75 -1.46 12.16 10.21
C LEU A 75 -1.60 12.35 11.72
N ASP A 76 -0.70 11.71 12.48
CA ASP A 76 -0.68 11.78 13.95
C ASP A 76 -2.03 11.36 14.60
N SER A 77 -2.75 10.44 13.95
CA SER A 77 -4.02 9.90 14.42
C SER A 77 -3.86 8.50 15.00
N ASP A 78 -4.99 7.90 15.42
CA ASP A 78 -5.06 6.49 15.82
C ASP A 78 -4.71 5.50 14.69
N LEU A 79 -4.70 5.98 13.44
CA LEU A 79 -4.30 5.23 12.24
C LEU A 79 -2.83 5.49 11.85
N ASP A 80 -2.07 6.14 12.70
CA ASP A 80 -0.66 6.41 12.52
C ASP A 80 0.16 5.77 13.66
N TYR A 81 1.32 5.23 13.34
CA TYR A 81 2.25 4.74 14.36
C TYR A 81 2.93 5.88 15.13
N GLY A 82 2.93 7.11 14.61
CA GLY A 82 3.51 8.28 15.24
C GLY A 82 5.01 8.15 15.53
N TYR A 83 5.76 7.48 14.66
CA TYR A 83 7.21 7.30 14.89
C TYR A 83 7.96 8.63 14.85
N THR A 84 8.90 8.79 15.77
CA THR A 84 9.86 9.89 15.77
C THR A 84 11.27 9.36 15.62
N THR A 85 12.15 10.12 14.98
CA THR A 85 13.56 9.78 14.94
C THR A 85 14.19 9.94 16.32
N THR A 86 15.31 9.26 16.56
CA THR A 86 16.24 9.61 17.61
C THR A 86 16.80 11.01 17.36
N GLU A 87 17.31 11.66 18.39
CA GLU A 87 17.91 12.97 18.28
C GLU A 87 18.99 13.01 17.19
N GLN A 88 18.89 14.00 16.30
CA GLN A 88 19.83 14.20 15.22
C GLN A 88 20.88 15.24 15.64
N PRO A 89 22.18 15.06 15.30
CA PRO A 89 23.25 15.90 15.81
C PRO A 89 23.27 17.34 15.29
N ARG A 90 22.42 17.65 14.31
CA ARG A 90 22.32 19.00 13.72
C ARG A 90 20.87 19.37 13.46
N GLY A 91 20.51 20.58 13.84
CA GLY A 91 19.16 21.11 13.63
C GLY A 91 18.19 20.63 14.70
N ASN A 92 16.94 20.61 14.34
CA ASN A 92 15.88 20.23 15.25
C ASN A 92 15.77 18.71 15.31
N SER A 93 15.99 18.17 16.46
CA SER A 93 16.50 16.84 16.69
C SER A 93 15.51 15.70 16.51
N HIS A 94 14.22 15.94 16.63
CA HIS A 94 13.21 14.88 16.47
C HIS A 94 12.33 15.16 15.25
N ILE A 95 12.37 14.25 14.27
CA ILE A 95 11.55 14.33 13.06
C ILE A 95 10.44 13.32 13.18
N LEU A 96 9.19 13.78 13.08
CA LEU A 96 8.03 12.91 13.01
C LEU A 96 8.01 12.18 11.66
N HIS A 97 7.94 10.86 11.72
CA HIS A 97 7.77 9.99 10.57
C HIS A 97 6.42 9.29 10.65
N SER A 98 5.44 9.87 9.99
CA SER A 98 4.13 9.26 9.85
C SER A 98 4.21 7.93 9.08
N ARG A 99 3.60 6.90 9.63
CA ARG A 99 3.44 5.58 9.01
C ARG A 99 2.09 5.02 9.38
N ALA A 100 1.34 4.63 8.37
CA ALA A 100 -0.01 4.14 8.56
C ALA A 100 -0.07 2.84 9.36
N ARG A 101 -1.01 2.81 10.29
CA ARG A 101 -1.41 1.67 11.08
C ARG A 101 -2.85 1.29 10.74
N VAL A 102 -3.03 0.79 9.55
CA VAL A 102 -4.34 0.43 8.98
C VAL A 102 -4.12 -0.56 7.82
N LEU A 103 -5.09 -1.39 7.53
CA LEU A 103 -5.06 -2.27 6.35
C LEU A 103 -4.84 -1.43 5.08
N GLY A 104 -3.97 -1.90 4.18
CA GLY A 104 -3.47 -1.12 3.04
C GLY A 104 -2.21 -0.31 3.35
N GLY A 105 -1.91 -0.09 4.64
CA GLY A 105 -0.71 0.61 5.11
C GLY A 105 -0.58 2.02 4.55
N CYS A 106 0.63 2.42 4.21
CA CYS A 106 0.88 3.78 3.71
C CYS A 106 0.16 4.11 2.39
N SER A 107 -0.35 3.12 1.65
CA SER A 107 -1.21 3.38 0.49
C SER A 107 -2.57 3.94 0.89
N SER A 108 -3.08 3.57 2.07
CA SER A 108 -4.34 4.09 2.64
C SER A 108 -4.17 5.45 3.32
N HIS A 109 -2.94 5.94 3.45
CA HIS A 109 -2.59 7.10 4.29
C HIS A 109 -1.83 8.20 3.54
N ASN A 110 -1.48 8.00 2.28
CA ASN A 110 -0.69 8.95 1.51
C ASN A 110 -1.55 9.94 0.72
N THR A 111 -0.90 10.97 0.17
CA THR A 111 -1.53 12.01 -0.63
C THR A 111 -1.84 11.58 -2.06
N LEU A 112 -1.50 10.34 -2.44
CA LEU A 112 -1.66 9.76 -3.78
C LEU A 112 -0.99 10.57 -4.90
N ILE A 113 0.06 11.32 -4.59
CA ILE A 113 0.88 11.99 -5.59
C ILE A 113 1.72 10.92 -6.29
N SER A 114 1.53 10.79 -7.59
CA SER A 114 2.27 9.83 -8.42
C SER A 114 2.99 10.53 -9.55
N PHE A 115 4.29 10.34 -9.62
CA PHE A 115 5.11 10.79 -10.72
C PHE A 115 5.62 9.61 -11.52
N PHE A 116 5.64 9.78 -12.83
CA PHE A 116 6.41 8.88 -13.67
C PHE A 116 7.86 9.39 -13.71
N PRO A 117 8.86 8.54 -13.44
CA PRO A 117 10.25 8.97 -13.49
C PRO A 117 10.60 9.43 -14.90
N PHE A 118 11.47 10.44 -15.04
CA PHE A 118 12.02 10.83 -16.33
C PHE A 118 12.89 9.71 -16.88
N ASN A 119 12.92 9.58 -18.21
CA ASN A 119 13.77 8.57 -18.86
C ASN A 119 15.24 8.71 -18.44
N ALA A 120 15.73 9.93 -18.28
CA ALA A 120 17.09 10.20 -17.84
C ALA A 120 17.39 9.64 -16.44
N ASP A 121 16.42 9.66 -15.53
CA ASP A 121 16.60 9.09 -14.19
C ASP A 121 16.72 7.56 -14.25
N LEU A 122 15.90 6.91 -15.07
CA LEU A 122 15.94 5.48 -15.30
C LEU A 122 17.23 5.05 -16.02
N ASP A 123 17.64 5.81 -17.04
CA ASP A 123 18.88 5.51 -17.75
C ASP A 123 20.11 5.69 -16.84
N ASN A 124 20.08 6.65 -15.90
CA ASN A 124 21.12 6.80 -14.88
C ASN A 124 21.23 5.59 -13.96
N TRP A 125 20.13 4.89 -13.68
CA TRP A 125 20.19 3.66 -12.89
C TRP A 125 21.02 2.59 -13.59
N ARG A 126 20.86 2.46 -14.92
CA ARG A 126 21.69 1.56 -15.72
C ARG A 126 23.14 2.06 -15.82
N ASP A 127 23.32 3.31 -16.22
CA ASP A 127 24.63 3.81 -16.67
C ASP A 127 25.54 4.23 -15.53
N TYR A 128 24.98 4.80 -14.46
CA TYR A 128 25.73 5.30 -13.32
C TYR A 128 25.72 4.34 -12.12
N TYR A 129 24.58 3.73 -11.83
CA TYR A 129 24.43 2.85 -10.66
C TYR A 129 24.63 1.36 -10.99
N GLY A 130 24.84 0.99 -12.24
CA GLY A 130 25.14 -0.37 -12.66
C GLY A 130 23.98 -1.35 -12.55
N CYS A 131 22.75 -0.86 -12.76
CA CYS A 131 21.53 -1.68 -12.74
C CYS A 131 21.06 -1.95 -14.18
N PRO A 132 21.55 -2.99 -14.89
CA PRO A 132 21.42 -3.12 -16.35
C PRO A 132 19.98 -3.20 -16.84
N ASP A 133 19.05 -3.70 -16.01
CA ASP A 133 17.63 -3.89 -16.40
C ASP A 133 16.72 -2.75 -15.92
N TRP A 134 17.29 -1.62 -15.47
CA TRP A 134 16.56 -0.49 -14.90
C TRP A 134 16.54 0.75 -15.80
N ASP A 135 16.78 0.60 -17.09
CA ASP A 135 16.68 1.70 -18.04
C ASP A 135 15.22 2.00 -18.45
N ALA A 136 15.02 3.18 -19.05
CA ALA A 136 13.71 3.65 -19.47
C ALA A 136 13.02 2.69 -20.44
N LYS A 137 13.76 2.09 -21.37
CA LYS A 137 13.21 1.17 -22.36
C LYS A 137 12.67 -0.10 -21.71
N THR A 138 13.42 -0.66 -20.77
CA THR A 138 13.04 -1.87 -20.03
C THR A 138 11.84 -1.62 -19.11
N LEU A 139 11.78 -0.45 -18.44
CA LEU A 139 10.74 -0.15 -17.46
C LEU A 139 9.45 0.44 -18.04
N GLN A 140 9.49 1.01 -19.24
CA GLN A 140 8.32 1.61 -19.90
C GLN A 140 7.10 0.67 -20.01
N PRO A 141 7.24 -0.64 -20.33
CA PRO A 141 6.10 -1.55 -20.39
C PRO A 141 5.40 -1.73 -19.04
N TYR A 142 6.15 -1.73 -17.94
CA TYR A 142 5.60 -1.84 -16.59
C TYR A 142 4.81 -0.59 -16.20
N GLY A 143 5.35 0.59 -16.52
CA GLY A 143 4.65 1.85 -16.32
C GLY A 143 3.37 1.97 -17.15
N SER A 144 3.35 1.44 -18.34
CA SER A 144 2.16 1.39 -19.18
C SER A 144 1.06 0.50 -18.58
N ARG A 145 1.43 -0.62 -17.96
CA ARG A 145 0.49 -1.48 -17.24
C ARG A 145 -0.15 -0.78 -16.05
N LEU A 146 0.58 0.03 -15.31
CA LEU A 146 0.04 0.83 -14.22
C LEU A 146 -1.02 1.83 -14.71
N LYS A 147 -0.78 2.49 -15.84
CA LYS A 147 -1.73 3.43 -16.44
C LYS A 147 -3.02 2.77 -16.92
N MET A 148 -2.98 1.52 -17.35
CA MET A 148 -4.16 0.80 -17.85
C MET A 148 -5.15 0.44 -16.73
N ASN A 149 -4.73 0.44 -15.47
CA ASN A 149 -5.59 0.17 -14.33
C ASN A 149 -6.25 1.43 -13.75
N ILE A 150 -5.98 2.61 -14.31
CA ILE A 150 -6.66 3.85 -13.91
C ILE A 150 -8.05 3.82 -14.54
N VAL A 151 -9.07 3.66 -13.70
CA VAL A 151 -10.47 3.80 -14.10
C VAL A 151 -10.65 5.21 -14.69
N PRO A 152 -11.19 5.36 -15.92
CA PRO A 152 -11.47 6.68 -16.46
C PRO A 152 -12.39 7.42 -15.48
N ILE A 153 -11.97 8.58 -15.00
CA ILE A 153 -12.88 9.47 -14.25
C ILE A 153 -13.99 9.83 -15.22
N ALA A 154 -15.21 9.40 -14.91
CA ALA A 154 -16.37 9.78 -15.70
C ALA A 154 -16.40 11.29 -15.87
N PRO A 155 -16.62 11.82 -17.08
CA PRO A 155 -16.66 13.27 -17.30
C PRO A 155 -17.73 13.84 -16.37
N GLN A 156 -17.31 14.77 -15.51
CA GLN A 156 -18.25 15.51 -14.67
C GLN A 156 -19.23 16.21 -15.58
N GLN A 157 -20.52 15.88 -15.48
CA GLN A 157 -21.56 16.65 -16.13
C GLN A 157 -21.44 18.08 -15.62
N ARG A 158 -21.00 18.99 -16.47
CA ARG A 158 -21.08 20.41 -16.19
C ARG A 158 -22.57 20.77 -16.27
N ASN A 159 -23.19 20.93 -15.11
CA ASN A 159 -24.49 21.58 -15.06
C ASN A 159 -24.28 23.04 -15.48
N HIS A 160 -24.88 23.39 -16.62
CA HIS A 160 -25.03 24.76 -17.10
C HIS A 160 -26.16 25.48 -16.32
#